data_60cde89848d99760e3b97d56a3c60d75
#
_entry.id   60cde89848d99760e3b97d56a3c60d75
#
_cell.length_a   1.000
_cell.length_b   1.000
_cell.length_c   1.000
_cell.angle_alpha   90.00
_cell.angle_beta   90.00
_cell.angle_gamma   90.00
#
_symmetry.space_group_name_H-M   'P 1'
#
loop_
_entity.id
_entity.type
_entity.pdbx_description
1 polymer ?
#
loop_
_entity_poly.entity_id
_entity_poly.type
_entity_poly.pdbx_seq_one_letter_code
_entity_poly.pdbx_strand_id
1 'polypeptide(L)'
;MKLCEWIPFDKVNWFELSRNPNANHLLENNLDKVRWSYLSKNPNAIHLLEKNLDKVCWGFLSVNPNAIPILEKNLDKVNWYQLSRNPNAIHILEKNLDKVRWYWLSCNPNAIPILEQNLDKVHWGALSMNLNAIHLLENNLDKANWTRLSHNPNAISILEKNLDK
;
A
#
# COMPACT_ATOMS: atom_id res chain seq x y z
N MET A 1 2.24 -24.48 19.03
CA MET A 1 2.67 -24.07 20.40
C MET A 1 1.42 -23.61 21.13
N LYS A 2 0.99 -24.31 22.20
CA LYS A 2 -0.10 -23.81 23.06
C LYS A 2 0.40 -22.55 23.78
N LEU A 3 -0.45 -21.52 23.89
CA LEU A 3 -0.20 -20.43 24.83
C LEU A 3 0.08 -21.05 26.20
N CYS A 4 1.12 -20.60 26.88
CA CYS A 4 1.40 -21.07 28.23
C CYS A 4 0.14 -20.86 29.10
N GLU A 5 -0.27 -21.87 29.84
CA GLU A 5 -1.50 -21.89 30.67
C GLU A 5 -1.63 -20.72 31.67
N TRP A 6 -0.52 -20.01 31.92
CA TRP A 6 -0.46 -18.86 32.81
C TRP A 6 -0.84 -17.50 32.17
N ILE A 7 -1.07 -17.43 30.84
CA ILE A 7 -1.60 -16.20 30.21
C ILE A 7 -3.12 -16.28 30.22
N PRO A 8 -3.81 -15.47 31.02
CA PRO A 8 -5.27 -15.44 31.02
C PRO A 8 -5.75 -14.97 29.64
N PHE A 9 -6.58 -15.75 28.98
CA PHE A 9 -7.13 -15.49 27.64
C PHE A 9 -7.92 -14.17 27.58
N ASP A 10 -8.50 -13.76 28.71
CA ASP A 10 -9.22 -12.50 28.91
C ASP A 10 -8.31 -11.26 28.86
N LYS A 11 -7.01 -11.43 29.10
CA LYS A 11 -6.00 -10.36 29.02
C LYS A 11 -5.35 -10.21 27.66
N VAL A 12 -5.65 -11.09 26.71
CA VAL A 12 -5.10 -11.00 25.35
C VAL A 12 -5.77 -9.89 24.57
N ASN A 13 -5.00 -8.92 24.12
CA ASN A 13 -5.49 -7.89 23.22
C ASN A 13 -5.58 -8.42 21.78
N TRP A 14 -6.77 -8.92 21.40
CA TRP A 14 -7.04 -9.50 20.08
C TRP A 14 -6.92 -8.51 18.92
N PHE A 15 -7.06 -7.22 19.21
CA PHE A 15 -6.83 -6.14 18.25
C PHE A 15 -5.34 -6.11 17.84
N GLU A 16 -4.44 -6.03 18.81
CA GLU A 16 -2.99 -6.02 18.55
C GLU A 16 -2.52 -7.37 18.00
N LEU A 17 -3.10 -8.47 18.50
CA LEU A 17 -2.76 -9.80 18.03
C LEU A 17 -3.10 -9.98 16.54
N SER A 18 -4.24 -9.47 16.07
CA SER A 18 -4.65 -9.53 14.66
C SER A 18 -3.70 -8.76 13.73
N ARG A 19 -2.98 -7.75 14.23
CA ARG A 19 -1.95 -7.01 13.49
C ARG A 19 -0.60 -7.69 13.50
N ASN A 20 -0.35 -8.55 14.46
CA ASN A 20 0.96 -9.17 14.66
C ASN A 20 1.21 -10.24 13.59
N PRO A 21 2.24 -10.08 12.72
CA PRO A 21 2.51 -11.01 11.64
C PRO A 21 2.95 -12.41 12.12
N ASN A 22 3.38 -12.53 13.38
CA ASN A 22 3.83 -13.78 13.97
C ASN A 22 2.73 -14.52 14.75
N ALA A 23 1.52 -13.94 14.85
CA ALA A 23 0.45 -14.49 15.69
C ALA A 23 -0.54 -15.42 14.94
N ASN A 24 -0.32 -15.69 13.68
CA ASN A 24 -1.28 -16.41 12.83
C ASN A 24 -1.74 -17.75 13.43
N HIS A 25 -0.82 -18.52 14.01
CA HIS A 25 -1.15 -19.81 14.65
C HIS A 25 -2.12 -19.69 15.83
N LEU A 26 -2.11 -18.54 16.55
CA LEU A 26 -3.06 -18.27 17.62
C LEU A 26 -4.42 -17.83 17.05
N LEU A 27 -4.38 -17.04 15.99
CA LEU A 27 -5.59 -16.52 15.33
C LEU A 27 -6.37 -17.64 14.63
N GLU A 28 -5.69 -18.61 14.02
CA GLU A 28 -6.30 -19.79 13.39
C GLU A 28 -7.19 -20.57 14.34
N ASN A 29 -6.78 -20.71 15.61
CA ASN A 29 -7.51 -21.42 16.63
C ASN A 29 -8.56 -20.58 17.37
N ASN A 30 -8.70 -19.28 17.03
CA ASN A 30 -9.57 -18.34 17.72
C ASN A 30 -10.24 -17.35 16.74
N LEU A 31 -10.79 -17.85 15.64
CA LEU A 31 -11.37 -17.05 14.55
C LEU A 31 -12.56 -16.18 14.99
N ASP A 32 -13.24 -16.53 16.07
CA ASP A 32 -14.32 -15.76 16.70
C ASP A 32 -13.83 -14.44 17.33
N LYS A 33 -12.55 -14.38 17.71
CA LYS A 33 -11.91 -13.23 18.35
C LYS A 33 -11.10 -12.35 17.39
N VAL A 34 -10.87 -12.82 16.15
CA VAL A 34 -10.12 -12.10 15.13
C VAL A 34 -10.78 -10.77 14.79
N ARG A 35 -9.97 -9.72 14.76
CA ARG A 35 -10.35 -8.41 14.22
C ARG A 35 -10.01 -8.36 12.73
N TRP A 36 -10.95 -8.81 11.89
CA TRP A 36 -10.77 -9.03 10.44
C TRP A 36 -10.26 -7.81 9.68
N SER A 37 -10.65 -6.59 10.08
CA SER A 37 -10.14 -5.36 9.48
C SER A 37 -8.62 -5.21 9.65
N TYR A 38 -8.10 -5.58 10.82
CA TYR A 38 -6.66 -5.54 11.11
C TYR A 38 -5.93 -6.73 10.49
N LEU A 39 -6.56 -7.91 10.54
CA LEU A 39 -6.00 -9.10 9.88
C LEU A 39 -5.86 -8.88 8.38
N SER A 40 -6.80 -8.16 7.73
CA SER A 40 -6.73 -7.85 6.29
C SER A 40 -5.49 -7.04 5.90
N LYS A 41 -4.89 -6.28 6.82
CA LYS A 41 -3.60 -5.59 6.62
C LYS A 41 -2.38 -6.45 6.93
N ASN A 42 -2.55 -7.57 7.63
CA ASN A 42 -1.44 -8.41 8.06
C ASN A 42 -0.86 -9.17 6.86
N PRO A 43 0.39 -8.90 6.44
CA PRO A 43 0.95 -9.51 5.23
C PRO A 43 1.18 -11.02 5.35
N ASN A 44 1.28 -11.54 6.57
CA ASN A 44 1.51 -12.97 6.80
C ASN A 44 0.21 -13.77 6.98
N ALA A 45 -0.96 -13.11 7.01
CA ALA A 45 -2.23 -13.77 7.28
C ALA A 45 -3.00 -14.18 6.01
N ILE A 46 -2.37 -14.15 4.84
CA ILE A 46 -3.03 -14.37 3.54
C ILE A 46 -3.81 -15.69 3.51
N HIS A 47 -3.23 -16.77 4.01
CA HIS A 47 -3.89 -18.08 4.05
C HIS A 47 -5.17 -18.11 4.91
N LEU A 48 -5.23 -17.29 5.98
CA LEU A 48 -6.46 -17.14 6.80
C LEU A 48 -7.51 -16.32 6.05
N LEU A 49 -7.08 -15.27 5.35
CA LEU A 49 -7.96 -14.39 4.58
C LEU A 49 -8.58 -15.13 3.39
N GLU A 50 -7.79 -15.96 2.68
CA GLU A 50 -8.29 -16.80 1.57
C GLU A 50 -9.40 -17.75 1.98
N LYS A 51 -9.31 -18.31 3.19
CA LYS A 51 -10.32 -19.22 3.74
C LYS A 51 -11.57 -18.52 4.29
N ASN A 52 -11.53 -17.19 4.44
CA ASN A 52 -12.58 -16.41 5.11
C ASN A 52 -12.91 -15.11 4.34
N LEU A 53 -13.11 -15.21 3.02
CA LEU A 53 -13.33 -14.06 2.15
C LEU A 53 -14.61 -13.26 2.47
N ASP A 54 -15.55 -13.89 3.12
CA ASP A 54 -16.80 -13.28 3.64
C ASP A 54 -16.55 -12.27 4.78
N LYS A 55 -15.41 -12.42 5.50
CA LYS A 55 -15.05 -11.58 6.65
C LYS A 55 -13.98 -10.53 6.33
N VAL A 56 -13.40 -10.59 5.13
CA VAL A 56 -12.31 -9.70 4.72
C VAL A 56 -12.77 -8.26 4.61
N CYS A 57 -11.97 -7.34 5.15
CA CYS A 57 -12.13 -5.91 4.89
C CYS A 57 -11.38 -5.54 3.61
N TRP A 58 -12.08 -5.48 2.47
CA TRP A 58 -11.51 -5.25 1.13
C TRP A 58 -10.71 -3.95 1.03
N GLY A 59 -11.14 -2.89 1.74
CA GLY A 59 -10.38 -1.63 1.79
C GLY A 59 -8.99 -1.81 2.38
N PHE A 60 -8.86 -2.58 3.45
CA PHE A 60 -7.57 -2.86 4.06
C PHE A 60 -6.78 -3.95 3.32
N LEU A 61 -7.46 -4.90 2.71
CA LEU A 61 -6.81 -5.91 1.90
C LEU A 61 -6.16 -5.29 0.66
N SER A 62 -6.80 -4.29 0.04
CA SER A 62 -6.28 -3.63 -1.17
C SER A 62 -4.91 -2.97 -0.99
N VAL A 63 -4.53 -2.57 0.22
CA VAL A 63 -3.21 -2.01 0.52
C VAL A 63 -2.21 -3.07 1.03
N ASN A 64 -2.66 -4.31 1.28
CA ASN A 64 -1.79 -5.38 1.73
C ASN A 64 -0.91 -5.88 0.55
N PRO A 65 0.43 -5.76 0.64
CA PRO A 65 1.31 -6.08 -0.48
C PRO A 65 1.30 -7.58 -0.87
N ASN A 66 0.93 -8.46 0.06
CA ASN A 66 0.91 -9.91 -0.17
C ASN A 66 -0.47 -10.43 -0.61
N ALA A 67 -1.49 -9.56 -0.67
CA ALA A 67 -2.85 -9.96 -1.02
C ALA A 67 -3.13 -9.95 -2.54
N ILE A 68 -2.14 -9.69 -3.37
CA ILE A 68 -2.31 -9.55 -4.82
C ILE A 68 -3.07 -10.74 -5.45
N PRO A 69 -2.77 -12.01 -5.15
CA PRO A 69 -3.52 -13.14 -5.72
C PRO A 69 -5.00 -13.17 -5.37
N ILE A 70 -5.37 -12.68 -4.18
CA ILE A 70 -6.77 -12.56 -3.77
C ILE A 70 -7.45 -11.42 -4.53
N LEU A 71 -6.77 -10.26 -4.64
CA LEU A 71 -7.29 -9.06 -5.28
C LEU A 71 -7.54 -9.26 -6.78
N GLU A 72 -6.64 -9.96 -7.48
CA GLU A 72 -6.79 -10.29 -8.91
C GLU A 72 -8.06 -11.10 -9.20
N LYS A 73 -8.41 -12.02 -8.31
CA LYS A 73 -9.61 -12.86 -8.44
C LYS A 73 -10.90 -12.14 -8.04
N ASN A 74 -10.82 -10.94 -7.44
CA ASN A 74 -11.95 -10.23 -6.85
C ASN A 74 -11.92 -8.73 -7.17
N LEU A 75 -11.67 -8.36 -8.43
CA LEU A 75 -11.51 -6.97 -8.86
C LEU A 75 -12.77 -6.11 -8.66
N ASP A 76 -13.93 -6.73 -8.55
CA ASP A 76 -15.21 -6.10 -8.23
C ASP A 76 -15.28 -5.56 -6.78
N LYS A 77 -14.48 -6.13 -5.88
CA LYS A 77 -14.43 -5.77 -4.44
C LYS A 77 -13.27 -4.87 -4.07
N VAL A 78 -12.34 -4.65 -5.00
CA VAL A 78 -11.11 -3.88 -4.75
C VAL A 78 -11.42 -2.42 -4.44
N ASN A 79 -10.78 -1.87 -3.43
CA ASN A 79 -10.73 -0.44 -3.20
C ASN A 79 -9.58 0.17 -4.02
N TRP A 80 -9.90 0.78 -5.17
CA TRP A 80 -8.93 1.34 -6.11
C TRP A 80 -8.10 2.48 -5.54
N TYR A 81 -8.64 3.24 -4.56
CA TYR A 81 -7.88 4.25 -3.82
C TYR A 81 -6.71 3.62 -3.04
N GLN A 82 -7.00 2.54 -2.33
CA GLN A 82 -5.99 1.83 -1.55
C GLN A 82 -5.05 1.01 -2.46
N LEU A 83 -5.59 0.43 -3.53
CA LEU A 83 -4.79 -0.36 -4.48
C LEU A 83 -3.76 0.50 -5.20
N SER A 84 -4.10 1.75 -5.57
CA SER A 84 -3.16 2.68 -6.22
C SER A 84 -1.93 2.98 -5.36
N ARG A 85 -2.02 2.81 -4.03
CA ARG A 85 -0.91 2.96 -3.08
C ARG A 85 -0.11 1.67 -2.88
N ASN A 86 -0.65 0.52 -3.31
CA ASN A 86 0.00 -0.78 -3.10
C ASN A 86 1.16 -0.96 -4.07
N PRO A 87 2.43 -1.07 -3.59
CA PRO A 87 3.59 -1.14 -4.47
C PRO A 87 3.64 -2.43 -5.30
N ASN A 88 2.95 -3.49 -4.87
CA ASN A 88 2.93 -4.78 -5.57
C ASN A 88 1.77 -4.92 -6.56
N ALA A 89 0.88 -3.91 -6.65
CA ALA A 89 -0.32 -3.97 -7.50
C ALA A 89 -0.12 -3.40 -8.91
N ILE A 90 1.10 -3.07 -9.33
CA ILE A 90 1.40 -2.34 -10.56
C ILE A 90 0.75 -2.99 -11.79
N HIS A 91 0.88 -4.30 -11.95
CA HIS A 91 0.31 -5.02 -13.11
C HIS A 91 -1.23 -5.04 -13.13
N ILE A 92 -1.90 -4.95 -11.96
CA ILE A 92 -3.36 -4.78 -11.90
C ILE A 92 -3.73 -3.36 -12.32
N LEU A 93 -2.97 -2.36 -11.86
CA LEU A 93 -3.21 -0.95 -12.14
C LEU A 93 -2.99 -0.62 -13.63
N GLU A 94 -1.96 -1.18 -14.26
CA GLU A 94 -1.69 -1.05 -15.71
C GLU A 94 -2.86 -1.52 -16.57
N LYS A 95 -3.51 -2.60 -16.16
CA LYS A 95 -4.67 -3.17 -16.89
C LYS A 95 -5.98 -2.45 -16.62
N ASN A 96 -6.02 -1.50 -15.66
CA ASN A 96 -7.25 -0.84 -15.19
C ASN A 96 -7.03 0.67 -14.97
N LEU A 97 -6.40 1.35 -15.94
CA LEU A 97 -6.04 2.77 -15.84
C LEU A 97 -7.24 3.70 -15.66
N ASP A 98 -8.43 3.29 -16.06
CA ASP A 98 -9.70 3.99 -15.85
C ASP A 98 -10.11 4.07 -14.37
N LYS A 99 -9.66 3.14 -13.54
CA LYS A 99 -9.98 3.04 -12.11
C LYS A 99 -8.88 3.60 -11.19
N VAL A 100 -7.70 3.87 -11.74
CA VAL A 100 -6.54 4.35 -10.99
C VAL A 100 -6.83 5.71 -10.33
N ARG A 101 -6.33 5.88 -9.12
CA ARG A 101 -6.32 7.16 -8.41
C ARG A 101 -4.95 7.83 -8.57
N TRP A 102 -4.81 8.65 -9.58
CA TRP A 102 -3.54 9.23 -10.06
C TRP A 102 -2.73 9.95 -8.99
N TYR A 103 -3.40 10.65 -8.04
CA TYR A 103 -2.70 11.23 -6.89
C TYR A 103 -1.92 10.16 -6.11
N TRP A 104 -2.58 9.04 -5.79
CA TRP A 104 -1.98 7.97 -5.01
C TRP A 104 -1.00 7.12 -5.81
N LEU A 105 -1.25 6.96 -7.09
CA LEU A 105 -0.31 6.32 -8.00
C LEU A 105 0.99 7.14 -8.11
N SER A 106 0.89 8.47 -8.15
CA SER A 106 2.07 9.35 -8.17
C SER A 106 2.92 9.25 -6.89
N CYS A 107 2.30 8.87 -5.75
CA CYS A 107 3.03 8.57 -4.51
C CYS A 107 3.64 7.16 -4.50
N ASN A 108 3.21 6.24 -5.39
CA ASN A 108 3.64 4.84 -5.37
C ASN A 108 5.04 4.71 -5.97
N PRO A 109 6.05 4.21 -5.22
CA PRO A 109 7.43 4.18 -5.69
C PRO A 109 7.65 3.25 -6.90
N ASN A 110 6.77 2.25 -7.08
CA ASN A 110 6.90 1.28 -8.17
C ASN A 110 6.10 1.66 -9.42
N ALA A 111 5.37 2.79 -9.38
CA ALA A 111 4.48 3.19 -10.48
C ALA A 111 5.16 4.06 -11.54
N ILE A 112 6.46 4.31 -11.47
CA ILE A 112 7.17 5.19 -12.39
C ILE A 112 6.92 4.81 -13.86
N PRO A 113 6.98 3.53 -14.29
CA PRO A 113 6.73 3.18 -15.68
C PRO A 113 5.32 3.54 -16.19
N ILE A 114 4.30 3.43 -15.32
CA ILE A 114 2.93 3.87 -15.67
C ILE A 114 2.87 5.39 -15.80
N LEU A 115 3.52 6.11 -14.90
CA LEU A 115 3.51 7.58 -14.86
C LEU A 115 4.21 8.18 -16.08
N GLU A 116 5.33 7.59 -16.52
CA GLU A 116 6.06 8.00 -17.72
C GLU A 116 5.20 7.90 -19.00
N GLN A 117 4.36 6.89 -19.09
CA GLN A 117 3.45 6.69 -20.22
C GLN A 117 2.18 7.54 -20.13
N ASN A 118 1.92 8.24 -19.01
CA ASN A 118 0.69 8.99 -18.74
C ASN A 118 0.98 10.35 -18.08
N LEU A 119 1.92 11.12 -18.62
CA LEU A 119 2.39 12.39 -18.05
C LEU A 119 1.28 13.44 -17.87
N ASP A 120 0.24 13.37 -18.68
CA ASP A 120 -0.96 14.21 -18.61
C ASP A 120 -1.81 13.97 -17.35
N LYS A 121 -1.67 12.78 -16.75
CA LYS A 121 -2.43 12.36 -15.56
C LYS A 121 -1.61 12.42 -14.27
N VAL A 122 -0.32 12.68 -14.37
CA VAL A 122 0.58 12.75 -13.20
C VAL A 122 0.16 13.87 -12.25
N HIS A 123 0.02 13.54 -10.98
CA HIS A 123 -0.12 14.53 -9.93
C HIS A 123 1.26 14.99 -9.45
N TRP A 124 1.83 16.01 -10.09
CA TRP A 124 3.21 16.47 -9.89
C TRP A 124 3.57 16.80 -8.44
N GLY A 125 2.62 17.38 -7.68
CA GLY A 125 2.82 17.62 -6.26
C GLY A 125 2.99 16.35 -5.43
N ALA A 126 2.29 15.26 -5.78
CA ALA A 126 2.48 13.97 -5.12
C ALA A 126 3.78 13.30 -5.59
N LEU A 127 4.09 13.39 -6.89
CA LEU A 127 5.31 12.88 -7.48
C LEU A 127 6.58 13.51 -6.88
N SER A 128 6.53 14.80 -6.52
CA SER A 128 7.67 15.50 -5.90
C SER A 128 8.13 14.88 -4.57
N MET A 129 7.25 14.12 -3.90
CA MET A 129 7.59 13.37 -2.68
C MET A 129 7.99 11.91 -2.96
N ASN A 130 7.84 11.43 -4.20
CA ASN A 130 8.17 10.06 -4.55
C ASN A 130 9.69 9.89 -4.71
N LEU A 131 10.27 9.01 -3.89
CA LEU A 131 11.74 8.83 -3.82
C LEU A 131 12.33 8.28 -5.14
N ASN A 132 11.53 7.58 -5.93
CA ASN A 132 11.98 6.94 -7.18
C ASN A 132 11.71 7.82 -8.43
N ALA A 133 11.10 9.00 -8.27
CA ALA A 133 10.66 9.83 -9.38
C ALA A 133 11.69 10.91 -9.80
N ILE A 134 12.92 10.90 -9.30
CA ILE A 134 13.91 11.98 -9.47
C ILE A 134 14.15 12.27 -10.96
N HIS A 135 14.40 11.26 -11.79
CA HIS A 135 14.67 11.46 -13.22
C HIS A 135 13.45 12.03 -13.96
N LEU A 136 12.23 11.64 -13.56
CA LEU A 136 11.01 12.18 -14.15
C LEU A 136 10.79 13.64 -13.77
N LEU A 137 11.16 14.02 -12.56
CA LEU A 137 11.13 15.41 -12.08
C LEU A 137 12.20 16.27 -12.75
N GLU A 138 13.42 15.76 -12.93
CA GLU A 138 14.50 16.47 -13.64
C GLU A 138 14.09 16.87 -15.06
N ASN A 139 13.35 16.02 -15.74
CA ASN A 139 12.84 16.27 -17.08
C ASN A 139 11.56 17.16 -17.12
N ASN A 140 10.99 17.53 -15.96
CA ASN A 140 9.74 18.29 -15.85
C ASN A 140 9.78 19.26 -14.66
N LEU A 141 10.85 20.00 -14.50
CA LEU A 141 11.07 20.92 -13.37
C LEU A 141 10.04 22.05 -13.29
N ASP A 142 9.45 22.44 -14.41
CA ASP A 142 8.38 23.43 -14.50
C ASP A 142 7.09 22.98 -13.78
N LYS A 143 6.91 21.66 -13.61
CA LYS A 143 5.74 21.06 -12.96
C LYS A 143 6.02 20.64 -11.51
N ALA A 144 7.28 20.63 -11.07
CA ALA A 144 7.67 20.18 -9.75
C ALA A 144 7.11 21.10 -8.65
N ASN A 145 6.64 20.50 -7.57
CA ASN A 145 6.30 21.24 -6.35
C ASN A 145 7.56 21.37 -5.48
N TRP A 146 8.22 22.53 -5.53
CA TRP A 146 9.48 22.79 -4.86
C TRP A 146 9.44 22.62 -3.34
N THR A 147 8.34 23.04 -2.70
CA THR A 147 8.15 22.83 -1.25
C THR A 147 8.14 21.35 -0.89
N ARG A 148 7.44 20.52 -1.67
CA ARG A 148 7.42 19.08 -1.43
C ARG A 148 8.72 18.40 -1.84
N LEU A 149 9.35 18.87 -2.90
CA LEU A 149 10.65 18.38 -3.36
C LEU A 149 11.73 18.59 -2.30
N SER A 150 11.66 19.71 -1.55
CA SER A 150 12.58 19.98 -0.43
C SER A 150 12.49 18.98 0.73
N HIS A 151 11.40 18.21 0.82
CA HIS A 151 11.26 17.10 1.79
C HIS A 151 11.73 15.74 1.22
N ASN A 152 12.07 15.68 -0.07
CA ASN A 152 12.51 14.45 -0.72
C ASN A 152 14.04 14.30 -0.60
N PRO A 153 14.55 13.35 0.20
CA PRO A 153 15.98 13.19 0.42
C PRO A 153 16.77 12.86 -0.85
N ASN A 154 16.11 12.32 -1.88
CA ASN A 154 16.76 11.98 -3.15
C ASN A 154 16.81 13.18 -4.11
N ALA A 155 16.20 14.31 -3.78
CA ALA A 155 16.12 15.49 -4.66
C ALA A 155 17.25 16.51 -4.44
N ILE A 156 18.21 16.24 -3.57
CA ILE A 156 19.27 17.20 -3.21
C ILE A 156 20.02 17.72 -4.45
N SER A 157 20.37 16.85 -5.38
CA SER A 157 21.07 17.27 -6.61
C SER A 157 20.25 18.21 -7.51
N ILE A 158 18.92 18.03 -7.53
CA ILE A 158 18.01 18.95 -8.25
C ILE A 158 17.96 20.30 -7.55
N LEU A 159 17.86 20.29 -6.21
CA LEU A 159 17.77 21.50 -5.41
C LEU A 159 19.05 22.33 -5.54
N GLU A 160 20.23 21.73 -5.39
CA GLU A 160 21.53 22.41 -5.52
C GLU A 160 21.71 23.10 -6.89
N LYS A 161 21.28 22.45 -7.97
CA LYS A 161 21.36 23.02 -9.33
C LYS A 161 20.35 24.15 -9.59
N ASN A 162 19.39 24.40 -8.68
CA ASN A 162 18.27 25.31 -8.87
C ASN A 162 18.03 26.23 -7.67
N LEU A 163 19.03 26.49 -6.84
CA LEU A 163 18.92 27.32 -5.63
C LEU A 163 18.51 28.77 -5.93
N ASP A 164 18.74 29.26 -7.14
CA ASP A 164 18.47 30.64 -7.55
C ASP A 164 17.07 30.79 -8.23
N LYS A 165 16.25 29.74 -8.24
CA LYS A 165 14.90 29.73 -8.82
C LYS A 165 13.82 29.66 -7.75
#